data_4a9225e092061de40572bb8b348bbffc
#
_entry.id   4a9225e092061de40572bb8b348bbffc
#
_cell.length_a   1.000
_cell.length_b   1.000
_cell.length_c   1.000
_cell.angle_alpha   90.00
_cell.angle_beta   90.00
_cell.angle_gamma   90.00
#
_symmetry.space_group_name_H-M   'P 1'
#
loop_
_entity.id
_entity.type
_entity.pdbx_description
1 polymer ?
#
loop_
_entity_poly.entity_id
_entity_poly.type
_entity_poly.pdbx_seq_one_letter_code
_entity_poly.pdbx_strand_id
1 'polypeptide(L)'
;MTCQKSDISALCGEAGASSDEPASAVCEAPAVKPSEPIDVYDADRRLTGLVIDRRSQRLGQGQYMLYAIVMVCDLQGRMLITRRALDKTWAAGWWEVPGGGVCAGETTREAAIREAGEEVGLDLTRGTLELLWSYRNDDPGYADNYFADIYRATLDFSVADVRLREREATEFALVSWDEVRELAQQGCFLHYERLARALGFEGK
;
A
#
# COMPACT_ATOMS: atom_id res chain seq x y z
N MET A 1 13.20 -1.67 -31.59
CA MET A 1 11.83 -1.87 -31.10
C MET A 1 11.52 -0.68 -30.21
N THR A 2 10.68 0.23 -30.69
CA THR A 2 10.28 1.48 -30.02
C THR A 2 9.39 1.12 -28.84
N CYS A 3 9.87 1.42 -27.63
CA CYS A 3 9.08 1.37 -26.41
C CYS A 3 7.91 2.36 -26.55
N GLN A 4 6.67 1.88 -26.61
CA GLN A 4 5.49 2.74 -26.55
C GLN A 4 5.47 3.37 -25.16
N LYS A 5 5.59 4.71 -25.09
CA LYS A 5 5.27 5.47 -23.88
C LYS A 5 3.80 5.23 -23.58
N SER A 6 3.52 4.62 -22.44
CA SER A 6 2.16 4.54 -21.90
C SER A 6 1.72 5.97 -21.60
N ASP A 7 0.57 6.37 -22.11
CA ASP A 7 0.04 7.72 -21.85
C ASP A 7 -0.57 7.75 -20.44
N ILE A 8 0.25 8.13 -19.45
CA ILE A 8 -0.16 8.17 -18.04
C ILE A 8 -1.13 9.30 -17.72
N SER A 9 -1.32 10.27 -18.64
CA SER A 9 -2.33 11.35 -18.44
C SER A 9 -3.75 10.79 -18.29
N ALA A 10 -4.01 9.58 -18.82
CA ALA A 10 -5.27 8.87 -18.67
C ALA A 10 -5.45 8.24 -17.27
N LEU A 11 -4.37 8.05 -16.50
CA LEU A 11 -4.43 7.38 -15.18
C LEU A 11 -4.99 8.29 -14.06
N CYS A 12 -4.97 9.61 -14.25
CA CYS A 12 -5.51 10.60 -13.29
C CYS A 12 -6.88 11.21 -13.71
N GLY A 13 -7.70 10.50 -14.49
CA GLY A 13 -9.02 10.96 -14.93
C GLY A 13 -9.98 11.28 -13.78
N GLU A 14 -10.80 12.33 -13.98
CA GLU A 14 -11.73 12.91 -13.01
C GLU A 14 -12.70 11.88 -12.41
N ALA A 15 -12.88 11.93 -11.08
CA ALA A 15 -13.97 11.26 -10.40
C ALA A 15 -15.28 12.01 -10.71
N GLY A 16 -15.95 11.62 -11.79
CA GLY A 16 -17.25 12.15 -12.18
C GLY A 16 -18.33 11.73 -11.18
N ALA A 17 -18.91 12.69 -10.48
CA ALA A 17 -20.10 12.50 -9.66
C ALA A 17 -21.31 12.22 -10.58
N SER A 18 -21.75 10.98 -10.66
CA SER A 18 -23.03 10.59 -11.25
C SER A 18 -24.04 10.40 -10.12
N SER A 19 -25.04 11.29 -10.09
CA SER A 19 -26.21 11.18 -9.24
C SER A 19 -27.27 10.33 -9.95
N ASP A 20 -27.38 9.06 -9.56
CA ASP A 20 -28.57 8.25 -9.81
C ASP A 20 -28.89 7.44 -8.55
N GLU A 21 -30.06 7.70 -7.98
CA GLU A 21 -30.60 6.94 -6.84
C GLU A 21 -30.95 5.51 -7.28
N PRO A 22 -30.60 4.49 -6.51
CA PRO A 22 -31.14 3.16 -6.71
C PRO A 22 -32.23 2.83 -5.70
N ALA A 23 -33.24 2.15 -6.23
CA ALA A 23 -34.34 1.52 -5.53
C ALA A 23 -33.89 0.58 -4.39
N SER A 24 -34.73 0.58 -3.35
CA SER A 24 -34.88 -0.34 -2.22
C SER A 24 -33.88 -1.53 -2.16
N ALA A 25 -32.82 -1.34 -1.39
CA ALA A 25 -31.96 -2.44 -0.95
C ALA A 25 -32.47 -3.02 0.37
N VAL A 26 -32.66 -4.32 0.39
CA VAL A 26 -32.87 -5.14 1.58
C VAL A 26 -31.67 -4.90 2.52
N CYS A 27 -31.98 -4.51 3.76
CA CYS A 27 -30.97 -4.23 4.79
C CYS A 27 -30.32 -5.55 5.22
N GLU A 28 -29.28 -5.99 4.55
CA GLU A 28 -28.37 -7.01 5.09
C GLU A 28 -27.61 -6.41 6.26
N ALA A 29 -27.63 -7.11 7.40
CA ALA A 29 -26.83 -6.74 8.57
C ALA A 29 -25.37 -6.57 8.16
N PRO A 30 -24.66 -5.51 8.62
CA PRO A 30 -23.28 -5.27 8.24
C PRO A 30 -22.45 -6.48 8.65
N ALA A 31 -21.82 -7.12 7.67
CA ALA A 31 -20.90 -8.22 7.92
C ALA A 31 -19.83 -7.74 8.90
N VAL A 32 -19.74 -8.37 10.06
CA VAL A 32 -18.72 -8.07 11.07
C VAL A 32 -17.36 -8.26 10.40
N LYS A 33 -16.62 -7.17 10.21
CA LYS A 33 -15.27 -7.24 9.64
C LYS A 33 -14.41 -8.10 10.57
N PRO A 34 -13.64 -9.06 10.06
CA PRO A 34 -12.80 -9.90 10.89
C PRO A 34 -11.82 -9.04 11.71
N SER A 35 -11.51 -9.49 12.94
CA SER A 35 -10.51 -8.87 13.81
C SER A 35 -9.15 -8.80 13.10
N GLU A 36 -8.40 -7.72 13.36
CA GLU A 36 -7.05 -7.50 12.82
C GLU A 36 -6.08 -7.21 13.98
N PRO A 37 -5.63 -8.28 14.69
CA PRO A 37 -4.73 -8.12 15.82
C PRO A 37 -3.35 -7.64 15.35
N ILE A 38 -2.83 -6.63 16.03
CA ILE A 38 -1.49 -6.08 15.82
C ILE A 38 -0.71 -6.02 17.12
N ASP A 39 0.58 -6.23 17.04
CA ASP A 39 1.50 -5.98 18.14
C ASP A 39 1.72 -4.47 18.33
N VAL A 40 1.81 -4.04 19.59
CA VAL A 40 2.12 -2.66 19.94
C VAL A 40 3.59 -2.54 20.31
N TYR A 41 4.24 -1.51 19.76
CA TYR A 41 5.65 -1.17 19.97
C TYR A 41 5.78 0.15 20.74
N ASP A 42 6.88 0.32 21.44
CA ASP A 42 7.30 1.61 22.02
C ASP A 42 8.02 2.50 21.00
N ALA A 43 8.45 3.70 21.43
CA ALA A 43 9.14 4.67 20.59
C ALA A 43 10.54 4.21 20.11
N ASP A 44 11.12 3.20 20.75
CA ASP A 44 12.40 2.56 20.38
C ASP A 44 12.19 1.31 19.50
N ARG A 45 10.95 1.09 19.03
CA ARG A 45 10.56 -0.07 18.24
C ARG A 45 10.72 -1.40 18.97
N ARG A 46 10.50 -1.42 20.29
CA ARG A 46 10.50 -2.65 21.09
C ARG A 46 9.07 -3.09 21.34
N LEU A 47 8.83 -4.40 21.29
CA LEU A 47 7.55 -4.99 21.65
C LEU A 47 7.18 -4.63 23.09
N THR A 48 5.97 -4.11 23.28
CA THR A 48 5.42 -3.82 24.63
C THR A 48 4.76 -5.03 25.27
N GLY A 49 4.47 -6.08 24.51
CA GLY A 49 3.68 -7.24 24.90
C GLY A 49 2.18 -7.00 24.84
N LEU A 50 1.74 -5.80 24.43
CA LEU A 50 0.33 -5.49 24.20
C LEU A 50 -0.05 -5.88 22.77
N VAL A 51 -1.19 -6.55 22.62
CA VAL A 51 -1.84 -6.81 21.32
C VAL A 51 -3.18 -6.09 21.32
N ILE A 52 -3.48 -5.35 20.27
CA ILE A 52 -4.77 -4.67 20.10
C ILE A 52 -5.42 -5.08 18.77
N ASP A 53 -6.72 -4.94 18.67
CA ASP A 53 -7.42 -5.03 17.39
C ASP A 53 -7.43 -3.66 16.72
N ARG A 54 -6.66 -3.48 15.65
CA ARG A 54 -6.51 -2.24 14.89
C ARG A 54 -7.83 -1.62 14.43
N ARG A 55 -8.87 -2.42 14.26
CA ARG A 55 -10.18 -1.94 13.76
C ARG A 55 -11.07 -1.37 14.84
N SER A 56 -10.89 -1.79 16.06
CA SER A 56 -11.75 -1.42 17.20
C SER A 56 -11.04 -0.63 18.29
N GLN A 57 -9.70 -0.66 18.32
CA GLN A 57 -8.87 -0.01 19.33
C GLN A 57 -7.92 1.01 18.69
N ARG A 58 -7.52 2.01 19.47
CA ARG A 58 -6.57 3.04 19.03
C ARG A 58 -5.29 2.94 19.84
N LEU A 59 -4.19 3.33 19.20
CA LEU A 59 -2.90 3.51 19.86
C LEU A 59 -2.99 4.67 20.85
N GLY A 60 -2.25 4.56 21.96
CA GLY A 60 -2.04 5.62 22.93
C GLY A 60 -0.74 6.37 22.69
N GLN A 61 -0.46 7.34 23.56
CA GLN A 61 0.80 8.10 23.51
C GLN A 61 2.01 7.16 23.62
N GLY A 62 2.99 7.33 22.72
CA GLY A 62 4.22 6.54 22.70
C GLY A 62 4.02 5.08 22.26
N GLN A 63 2.84 4.74 21.74
CA GLN A 63 2.54 3.44 21.16
C GLN A 63 2.56 3.52 19.64
N TYR A 64 3.09 2.48 19.01
CA TYR A 64 3.27 2.39 17.55
C TYR A 64 2.86 1.01 17.07
N MET A 65 2.44 0.94 15.80
CA MET A 65 2.28 -0.31 15.06
C MET A 65 3.35 -0.44 13.98
N LEU A 66 3.40 -1.58 13.29
CA LEU A 66 4.28 -1.76 12.14
C LEU A 66 3.49 -1.75 10.84
N TYR A 67 4.12 -1.21 9.80
CA TYR A 67 3.69 -1.28 8.40
C TYR A 67 4.78 -1.86 7.52
N ALA A 68 4.37 -2.59 6.49
CA ALA A 68 5.23 -3.02 5.40
C ALA A 68 4.73 -2.39 4.09
N ILE A 69 5.63 -1.76 3.36
CA ILE A 69 5.38 -1.17 2.03
C ILE A 69 6.31 -1.89 1.07
N VAL A 70 5.82 -2.36 -0.08
CA VAL A 70 6.65 -3.11 -1.02
C VAL A 70 6.53 -2.58 -2.45
N MET A 71 7.65 -2.12 -3.00
CA MET A 71 7.80 -1.81 -4.42
C MET A 71 8.05 -3.13 -5.17
N VAL A 72 7.04 -3.64 -5.86
CA VAL A 72 7.15 -4.86 -6.66
C VAL A 72 7.60 -4.48 -8.06
N CYS A 73 8.81 -4.89 -8.43
CA CYS A 73 9.42 -4.56 -9.72
C CYS A 73 9.58 -5.82 -10.60
N ASP A 74 9.33 -5.66 -11.89
CA ASP A 74 9.67 -6.68 -12.87
C ASP A 74 11.19 -6.68 -13.20
N LEU A 75 11.63 -7.63 -14.02
CA LEU A 75 13.03 -7.72 -14.45
C LEU A 75 13.49 -6.56 -15.34
N GLN A 76 12.57 -5.76 -15.87
CA GLN A 76 12.82 -4.53 -16.62
C GLN A 76 12.91 -3.29 -15.72
N GLY A 77 12.70 -3.45 -14.41
CA GLY A 77 12.72 -2.38 -13.42
C GLY A 77 11.45 -1.52 -13.41
N ARG A 78 10.35 -1.98 -14.05
CA ARG A 78 9.05 -1.31 -13.96
C ARG A 78 8.38 -1.72 -12.65
N MET A 79 7.75 -0.76 -12.00
CA MET A 79 7.08 -0.92 -10.71
C MET A 79 5.59 -1.21 -10.91
N LEU A 80 5.07 -2.20 -10.21
CA LEU A 80 3.65 -2.46 -10.12
C LEU A 80 3.03 -1.46 -9.14
N ILE A 81 2.06 -0.70 -9.63
CA ILE A 81 1.24 0.20 -8.83
C ILE A 81 -0.23 -0.19 -8.92
N THR A 82 -0.99 0.10 -7.89
CA THR A 82 -2.43 -0.17 -7.81
C THR A 82 -3.21 1.11 -7.56
N ARG A 83 -4.43 1.18 -8.09
CA ARG A 83 -5.34 2.30 -7.84
C ARG A 83 -6.34 1.92 -6.77
N ARG A 84 -6.31 2.63 -5.66
CA ARG A 84 -7.19 2.39 -4.50
C ARG A 84 -8.66 2.41 -4.90
N ALA A 85 -9.44 1.48 -4.34
CA ALA A 85 -10.87 1.42 -4.58
C ALA A 85 -11.56 2.74 -4.18
N LEU A 86 -12.59 3.12 -4.94
CA LEU A 86 -13.27 4.42 -4.79
C LEU A 86 -14.12 4.52 -3.51
N ASP A 87 -14.43 3.39 -2.87
CA ASP A 87 -15.14 3.31 -1.59
C ASP A 87 -14.24 3.42 -0.35
N LYS A 88 -12.93 3.57 -0.54
CA LYS A 88 -11.99 3.80 0.56
C LYS A 88 -12.25 5.17 1.21
N THR A 89 -12.23 5.22 2.54
CA THR A 89 -12.45 6.45 3.32
C THR A 89 -11.31 7.46 3.22
N TRP A 90 -10.11 7.00 2.82
CA TRP A 90 -8.92 7.83 2.66
C TRP A 90 -8.24 7.55 1.33
N ALA A 91 -7.85 8.62 0.63
CA ALA A 91 -7.14 8.59 -0.65
C ALA A 91 -7.80 7.66 -1.71
N ALA A 92 -9.14 7.65 -1.79
CA ALA A 92 -9.88 6.91 -2.80
C ALA A 92 -9.44 7.31 -4.21
N GLY A 93 -9.16 6.33 -5.07
CA GLY A 93 -8.74 6.54 -6.45
C GLY A 93 -7.28 7.00 -6.62
N TRP A 94 -6.50 7.12 -5.55
CA TRP A 94 -5.07 7.40 -5.63
C TRP A 94 -4.28 6.15 -5.98
N TRP A 95 -3.13 6.35 -6.59
CA TRP A 95 -2.18 5.30 -6.89
C TRP A 95 -1.24 5.06 -5.71
N GLU A 96 -0.86 3.80 -5.52
CA GLU A 96 0.05 3.38 -4.47
C GLU A 96 0.81 2.11 -4.86
N VAL A 97 1.79 1.75 -4.08
CA VAL A 97 2.40 0.41 -4.11
C VAL A 97 1.73 -0.49 -3.08
N PRO A 98 1.75 -1.83 -3.24
CA PRO A 98 1.21 -2.75 -2.26
C PRO A 98 1.81 -2.57 -0.86
N GLY A 99 0.98 -2.81 0.16
CA GLY A 99 1.44 -2.76 1.54
C GLY A 99 0.32 -2.65 2.55
N GLY A 100 0.64 -2.93 3.81
CA GLY A 100 -0.35 -2.92 4.88
C GLY A 100 0.22 -3.05 6.27
N GLY A 101 -0.68 -3.19 7.24
CA GLY A 101 -0.35 -3.39 8.64
C GLY A 101 0.25 -4.77 8.88
N VAL A 102 1.19 -4.83 9.81
CA VAL A 102 1.82 -6.08 10.25
C VAL A 102 0.95 -6.71 11.32
N CYS A 103 0.53 -7.96 11.13
CA CYS A 103 -0.27 -8.70 12.09
C CYS A 103 0.56 -9.07 13.33
N ALA A 104 -0.13 -9.32 14.46
CA ALA A 104 0.54 -9.76 15.69
C ALA A 104 1.34 -11.04 15.46
N GLY A 105 2.61 -11.03 15.89
CA GLY A 105 3.56 -12.13 15.70
C GLY A 105 4.21 -12.21 14.31
N GLU A 106 3.82 -11.35 13.37
CA GLU A 106 4.38 -11.30 12.02
C GLU A 106 5.58 -10.33 11.96
N THR A 107 6.55 -10.61 11.14
CA THR A 107 7.61 -9.66 10.77
C THR A 107 7.16 -8.76 9.62
N THR A 108 7.76 -7.57 9.45
CA THR A 108 7.47 -6.70 8.29
C THR A 108 7.77 -7.37 6.96
N ARG A 109 8.75 -8.29 6.92
CA ARG A 109 9.07 -9.07 5.73
C ARG A 109 7.95 -10.05 5.37
N GLU A 110 7.41 -10.75 6.36
CA GLU A 110 6.28 -11.66 6.17
C GLU A 110 5.03 -10.90 5.74
N ALA A 111 4.77 -9.74 6.38
CA ALA A 111 3.68 -8.85 5.99
C ALA A 111 3.82 -8.37 4.53
N ALA A 112 5.01 -7.96 4.08
CA ALA A 112 5.23 -7.57 2.69
C ALA A 112 4.90 -8.70 1.70
N ILE A 113 5.25 -9.95 2.02
CA ILE A 113 4.95 -11.13 1.20
C ILE A 113 3.44 -11.39 1.20
N ARG A 114 2.80 -11.37 2.37
CA ARG A 114 1.35 -11.59 2.52
C ARG A 114 0.54 -10.54 1.77
N GLU A 115 0.84 -9.24 1.98
CA GLU A 115 0.11 -8.13 1.35
C GLU A 115 0.22 -8.18 -0.18
N ALA A 116 1.41 -8.42 -0.74
CA ALA A 116 1.54 -8.58 -2.18
C ALA A 116 0.75 -9.80 -2.71
N GLY A 117 0.74 -10.90 -1.95
CA GLY A 117 -0.09 -12.06 -2.29
C GLY A 117 -1.59 -11.75 -2.25
N GLU A 118 -2.03 -11.03 -1.23
CA GLU A 118 -3.45 -10.70 -1.03
C GLU A 118 -3.96 -9.63 -1.99
N GLU A 119 -3.19 -8.55 -2.22
CA GLU A 119 -3.62 -7.40 -3.00
C GLU A 119 -3.46 -7.59 -4.51
N VAL A 120 -2.33 -8.20 -4.94
CA VAL A 120 -1.97 -8.30 -6.36
C VAL A 120 -1.71 -9.73 -6.83
N GLY A 121 -1.83 -10.73 -5.95
CA GLY A 121 -1.71 -12.15 -6.30
C GLY A 121 -0.30 -12.63 -6.59
N LEU A 122 0.74 -11.87 -6.25
CA LEU A 122 2.13 -12.20 -6.54
C LEU A 122 2.83 -12.82 -5.34
N ASP A 123 3.50 -13.95 -5.56
CA ASP A 123 4.33 -14.62 -4.57
C ASP A 123 5.76 -14.06 -4.61
N LEU A 124 6.08 -13.17 -3.67
CA LEU A 124 7.39 -12.53 -3.59
C LEU A 124 8.52 -13.49 -3.18
N THR A 125 8.22 -14.70 -2.71
CA THR A 125 9.25 -15.70 -2.39
C THR A 125 9.96 -16.24 -3.64
N ARG A 126 9.37 -16.00 -4.82
CA ARG A 126 9.92 -16.40 -6.13
C ARG A 126 10.97 -15.45 -6.68
N GLY A 127 11.24 -14.34 -6.00
CA GLY A 127 12.20 -13.34 -6.41
C GLY A 127 13.13 -12.90 -5.28
N THR A 128 13.70 -11.72 -5.42
CA THR A 128 14.44 -11.06 -4.33
C THR A 128 13.52 -10.14 -3.56
N LEU A 129 13.74 -10.04 -2.23
CA LEU A 129 13.04 -9.09 -1.38
C LEU A 129 14.07 -8.42 -0.46
N GLU A 130 14.32 -7.14 -0.68
CA GLU A 130 15.35 -6.33 -0.04
C GLU A 130 14.71 -5.22 0.78
N LEU A 131 15.11 -5.08 2.05
CA LEU A 131 14.75 -3.93 2.88
C LEU A 131 15.59 -2.73 2.43
N LEU A 132 14.95 -1.66 1.96
CA LEU A 132 15.65 -0.44 1.51
C LEU A 132 15.75 0.60 2.61
N TRP A 133 14.67 0.82 3.36
CA TRP A 133 14.62 1.88 4.35
C TRP A 133 13.53 1.62 5.40
N SER A 134 13.80 2.10 6.62
CA SER A 134 12.84 2.10 7.72
C SER A 134 12.65 3.52 8.24
N TYR A 135 11.41 3.89 8.58
CA TYR A 135 11.12 5.19 9.17
C TYR A 135 10.04 5.11 10.24
N ARG A 136 9.96 6.15 11.06
CA ARG A 136 8.90 6.34 12.05
C ARG A 136 7.98 7.47 11.61
N ASN A 137 6.69 7.27 11.76
CA ASN A 137 5.65 8.27 11.62
C ASN A 137 5.09 8.60 13.00
N ASP A 138 5.13 9.88 13.36
CA ASP A 138 4.55 10.39 14.60
C ASP A 138 3.30 11.21 14.26
N ASP A 139 2.12 10.71 14.65
CA ASP A 139 0.85 11.41 14.49
C ASP A 139 0.47 12.13 15.80
N PRO A 140 0.16 13.44 15.76
CA PRO A 140 -0.26 14.18 16.96
C PRO A 140 -1.48 13.58 17.69
N GLY A 141 -2.35 12.89 16.95
CA GLY A 141 -3.51 12.18 17.48
C GLY A 141 -3.24 10.74 17.91
N TYR A 142 -2.01 10.27 17.72
CA TYR A 142 -1.52 8.90 17.96
C TYR A 142 -2.19 7.80 17.13
N ALA A 143 -3.27 8.10 16.44
CA ALA A 143 -4.07 7.11 15.71
C ALA A 143 -3.30 6.47 14.55
N ASP A 144 -2.29 7.19 14.00
CA ASP A 144 -1.47 6.79 12.88
C ASP A 144 0.03 6.82 13.23
N ASN A 145 0.35 6.45 14.48
CA ASN A 145 1.73 6.24 14.89
C ASN A 145 2.22 4.87 14.41
N TYR A 146 3.27 4.86 13.58
CA TYR A 146 3.82 3.60 13.09
C TYR A 146 5.31 3.67 12.76
N PHE A 147 5.95 2.51 12.75
CA PHE A 147 7.18 2.29 12.01
C PHE A 147 6.83 1.62 10.69
N ALA A 148 7.42 2.07 9.60
CA ALA A 148 7.26 1.43 8.31
C ALA A 148 8.60 0.94 7.76
N ASP A 149 8.58 -0.26 7.22
CA ASP A 149 9.68 -0.83 6.44
C ASP A 149 9.31 -0.82 4.96
N ILE A 150 10.18 -0.21 4.14
CA ILE A 150 10.02 -0.17 2.68
C ILE A 150 10.93 -1.22 2.06
N TYR A 151 10.31 -2.15 1.36
CA TYR A 151 10.97 -3.23 0.63
C TYR A 151 10.95 -2.97 -0.87
N ARG A 152 11.95 -3.52 -1.57
CA ARG A 152 11.93 -3.73 -3.01
C ARG A 152 11.91 -5.23 -3.29
N ALA A 153 10.88 -5.69 -3.98
CA ALA A 153 10.83 -7.04 -4.55
C ALA A 153 11.16 -6.96 -6.04
N THR A 154 12.01 -7.88 -6.53
CA THR A 154 12.27 -8.03 -7.96
C THR A 154 12.02 -9.49 -8.33
N LEU A 155 11.08 -9.72 -9.24
CA LEU A 155 10.72 -11.05 -9.68
C LEU A 155 10.32 -11.06 -11.15
N ASP A 156 10.34 -12.24 -11.75
CA ASP A 156 9.86 -12.45 -13.12
C ASP A 156 8.33 -12.62 -13.08
N PHE A 157 7.60 -11.63 -13.58
CA PHE A 157 6.17 -11.67 -13.74
C PHE A 157 5.70 -10.79 -14.90
N SER A 158 4.52 -11.06 -15.37
CA SER A 158 3.85 -10.29 -16.41
C SER A 158 2.50 -9.74 -15.93
N VAL A 159 1.90 -8.85 -16.70
CA VAL A 159 0.53 -8.33 -16.44
C VAL A 159 -0.49 -9.47 -16.28
N ALA A 160 -0.28 -10.60 -16.97
CA ALA A 160 -1.19 -11.75 -16.90
C ALA A 160 -1.13 -12.51 -15.57
N ASP A 161 -0.08 -12.30 -14.76
CA ASP A 161 0.09 -12.94 -13.47
C ASP A 161 -0.58 -12.14 -12.34
N VAL A 162 -0.86 -10.85 -12.56
CA VAL A 162 -1.46 -9.96 -11.56
C VAL A 162 -2.94 -10.29 -11.36
N ARG A 163 -3.35 -10.39 -10.10
CA ARG A 163 -4.73 -10.62 -9.66
C ARG A 163 -5.09 -9.64 -8.57
N LEU A 164 -5.85 -8.60 -8.95
CA LEU A 164 -6.31 -7.61 -7.98
C LEU A 164 -7.36 -8.20 -7.04
N ARG A 165 -7.28 -7.78 -5.77
CA ARG A 165 -8.37 -7.94 -4.82
C ARG A 165 -9.35 -6.78 -5.01
N GLU A 166 -10.53 -7.02 -5.58
CA GLU A 166 -11.52 -6.01 -5.99
C GLU A 166 -11.91 -4.99 -4.90
N ARG A 167 -11.86 -5.39 -3.62
CA ARG A 167 -12.15 -4.50 -2.49
C ARG A 167 -10.99 -3.58 -2.10
N GLU A 168 -9.79 -3.85 -2.61
CA GLU A 168 -8.58 -3.06 -2.30
C GLU A 168 -8.25 -2.10 -3.44
N ALA A 169 -8.26 -2.58 -4.67
CA ALA A 169 -7.87 -1.82 -5.85
C ALA A 169 -8.80 -2.06 -7.04
N THR A 170 -8.97 -1.04 -7.88
CA THR A 170 -9.78 -1.09 -9.11
C THR A 170 -8.95 -1.28 -10.36
N GLU A 171 -7.68 -0.85 -10.33
CA GLU A 171 -6.79 -0.86 -11.48
C GLU A 171 -5.36 -1.14 -11.03
N PHE A 172 -4.50 -1.58 -11.95
CA PHE A 172 -3.06 -1.64 -11.76
C PHE A 172 -2.31 -1.24 -13.03
N ALA A 173 -1.07 -0.83 -12.87
CA ALA A 173 -0.17 -0.52 -13.97
C ALA A 173 1.26 -0.95 -13.66
N LEU A 174 2.04 -1.26 -14.70
CA LEU A 174 3.49 -1.40 -14.62
C LEU A 174 4.12 -0.12 -15.18
N VAL A 175 4.76 0.66 -14.31
CA VAL A 175 5.27 2.00 -14.61
C VAL A 175 6.76 2.13 -14.30
N SER A 176 7.42 3.05 -14.99
CA SER A 176 8.76 3.50 -14.65
C SER A 176 8.73 4.44 -13.42
N TRP A 177 9.89 4.67 -12.81
CA TRP A 177 9.98 5.66 -11.73
C TRP A 177 9.64 7.09 -12.19
N ASP A 178 9.95 7.44 -13.44
CA ASP A 178 9.59 8.75 -14.00
C ASP A 178 8.07 8.94 -14.07
N GLU A 179 7.34 7.91 -14.48
CA GLU A 179 5.87 7.91 -14.47
C GLU A 179 5.29 8.00 -13.06
N VAL A 180 5.88 7.31 -12.06
CA VAL A 180 5.51 7.47 -10.64
C VAL A 180 5.69 8.92 -10.18
N ARG A 181 6.82 9.57 -10.57
CA ARG A 181 7.08 10.98 -10.26
C ARG A 181 6.04 11.90 -10.90
N GLU A 182 5.63 11.66 -12.12
CA GLU A 182 4.59 12.44 -12.79
C GLU A 182 3.23 12.29 -12.11
N LEU A 183 2.84 11.08 -11.69
CA LEU A 183 1.62 10.85 -10.89
C LEU A 183 1.67 11.58 -9.55
N ALA A 184 2.82 11.59 -8.89
CA ALA A 184 3.01 12.33 -7.63
C ALA A 184 2.89 13.85 -7.82
N GLN A 185 3.45 14.40 -8.91
CA GLN A 185 3.30 15.81 -9.26
C GLN A 185 1.85 16.20 -9.56
N GLN A 186 1.05 15.29 -10.06
CA GLN A 186 -0.40 15.46 -10.27
C GLN A 186 -1.19 15.32 -8.95
N GLY A 187 -0.54 14.98 -7.83
CA GLY A 187 -1.18 14.83 -6.53
C GLY A 187 -2.04 13.57 -6.41
N CYS A 188 -1.75 12.53 -7.16
CA CYS A 188 -2.53 11.29 -7.16
C CYS A 188 -1.71 10.01 -6.87
N PHE A 189 -0.52 10.13 -6.25
CA PHE A 189 0.31 9.00 -5.84
C PHE A 189 0.69 9.10 -4.36
N LEU A 190 0.48 7.99 -3.62
CA LEU A 190 0.75 7.93 -2.18
C LEU A 190 2.23 7.62 -1.87
N HIS A 191 2.71 8.20 -0.78
CA HIS A 191 4.02 7.91 -0.20
C HIS A 191 5.23 8.22 -1.11
N TYR A 192 5.07 9.01 -2.18
CA TYR A 192 6.13 9.28 -3.16
C TYR A 192 7.45 9.69 -2.50
N GLU A 193 7.44 10.69 -1.62
CA GLU A 193 8.66 11.20 -0.96
C GLU A 193 9.39 10.12 -0.16
N ARG A 194 8.64 9.22 0.48
CA ARG A 194 9.19 8.11 1.25
C ARG A 194 9.82 7.04 0.35
N LEU A 195 9.18 6.74 -0.79
CA LEU A 195 9.72 5.81 -1.78
C LEU A 195 10.93 6.40 -2.50
N ALA A 196 10.90 7.70 -2.84
CA ALA A 196 12.04 8.42 -3.43
C ALA A 196 13.26 8.36 -2.51
N ARG A 197 13.05 8.59 -1.21
CA ARG A 197 14.08 8.48 -0.19
C ARG A 197 14.65 7.07 -0.11
N ALA A 198 13.79 6.06 -0.06
CA ALA A 198 14.22 4.66 -0.03
C ALA A 198 15.06 4.25 -1.24
N LEU A 199 14.81 4.87 -2.41
CA LEU A 199 15.56 4.66 -3.65
C LEU A 199 16.79 5.57 -3.79
N GLY A 200 17.05 6.47 -2.83
CA GLY A 200 18.19 7.41 -2.88
C GLY A 200 18.01 8.58 -3.84
N PHE A 201 16.77 8.95 -4.19
CA PHE A 201 16.44 10.08 -5.07
C PHE A 201 16.16 11.38 -4.32
N GLU A 202 16.59 11.53 -3.07
CA GLU A 202 16.40 12.76 -2.30
C GLU A 202 17.09 13.94 -3.00
N GLY A 203 16.35 15.01 -3.24
CA GLY A 203 16.88 16.33 -3.63
C GLY A 203 17.34 16.49 -5.08
N LYS A 204 16.78 15.72 -6.01
CA LYS A 204 17.00 15.93 -7.45
C LYS A 204 15.76 16.48 -8.15
#